data_1edd599f6315a3d0dff4d55a32d16849
#
_entry.id   1edd599f6315a3d0dff4d55a32d16849
#
_cell.length_a   1.000
_cell.length_b   1.000
_cell.length_c   1.000
_cell.angle_alpha   90.00
_cell.angle_beta   90.00
_cell.angle_gamma   90.00
#
_symmetry.space_group_name_H-M   'P 1'
#
loop_
_entity.id
_entity.type
_entity.pdbx_description
1 polymer ?
#
loop_
_entity_poly.entity_id
_entity_poly.type
_entity_poly.pdbx_seq_one_letter_code
_entity_poly.pdbx_strand_id
1 'polypeptide(L)'
;PEALPWLLKFPQRIMKKKFYPGCVALGRVFKKGIVPGQYLREINAQGIDTKFMERDMILTRTLWNVLHPDRIVANEQELYALWQTRSVEQGNIGVRMLDECFSWYGAMKFFLSANEAAQWRPPVKRIFITENKVNGYRFPLVPESMILFGMGYGVLELARKAAWMHTVEIYYWGDLDCNGFDIL
;
A
#
# COMPACT_ATOMS: atom_id res chain seq x y z
N PRO A 1 -12.93 -5.28 -35.01
CA PRO A 1 -12.16 -6.31 -35.72
C PRO A 1 -10.68 -6.36 -35.30
N GLU A 2 -10.04 -5.25 -34.90
CA GLU A 2 -8.62 -5.18 -34.52
C GLU A 2 -8.28 -5.73 -33.12
N ALA A 3 -9.29 -5.98 -32.29
CA ALA A 3 -9.08 -6.46 -30.91
C ALA A 3 -8.94 -8.00 -30.79
N LEU A 4 -9.26 -8.75 -31.86
CA LEU A 4 -9.31 -10.21 -31.83
C LEU A 4 -7.96 -10.93 -31.70
N PRO A 5 -6.87 -10.51 -32.37
CA PRO A 5 -5.62 -11.27 -32.35
C PRO A 5 -4.95 -11.33 -30.99
N TRP A 6 -5.09 -10.31 -30.14
CA TRP A 6 -4.50 -10.31 -28.82
C TRP A 6 -5.35 -11.05 -27.79
N LEU A 7 -6.69 -11.08 -27.94
CA LEU A 7 -7.58 -11.89 -27.10
C LEU A 7 -7.29 -13.38 -27.20
N LEU A 8 -6.84 -13.86 -28.35
CA LEU A 8 -6.48 -15.25 -28.58
C LEU A 8 -5.19 -15.68 -27.85
N LYS A 9 -4.37 -14.72 -27.41
CA LYS A 9 -3.15 -14.97 -26.62
C LYS A 9 -3.44 -15.11 -25.12
N PHE A 10 -4.68 -14.90 -24.66
CA PHE A 10 -5.01 -15.00 -23.24
C PHE A 10 -5.15 -16.45 -22.80
N PRO A 11 -4.62 -16.79 -21.61
CA PRO A 11 -4.92 -18.07 -20.97
C PRO A 11 -6.44 -18.27 -20.85
N GLN A 12 -6.92 -19.49 -21.09
CA GLN A 12 -8.37 -19.83 -21.06
C GLN A 12 -9.08 -19.38 -19.77
N ARG A 13 -8.33 -19.20 -18.68
CA ARG A 13 -8.85 -18.73 -17.38
C ARG A 13 -9.38 -17.30 -17.45
N ILE A 14 -8.90 -16.47 -18.38
CA ILE A 14 -9.26 -15.06 -18.55
C ILE A 14 -10.45 -14.94 -19.50
N MET A 15 -10.70 -15.94 -20.33
CA MET A 15 -11.77 -16.00 -21.34
C MET A 15 -13.17 -16.24 -20.75
N LYS A 16 -13.34 -16.25 -19.42
CA LYS A 16 -14.68 -16.29 -18.84
C LYS A 16 -15.47 -15.08 -19.31
N LYS A 17 -16.64 -15.32 -19.91
CA LYS A 17 -17.51 -14.31 -20.52
C LYS A 17 -17.73 -13.04 -19.69
N LYS A 18 -17.72 -13.15 -18.35
CA LYS A 18 -17.90 -12.00 -17.44
C LYS A 18 -16.74 -10.98 -17.43
N PHE A 19 -15.53 -11.38 -17.84
CA PHE A 19 -14.36 -10.49 -17.86
C PHE A 19 -14.12 -9.83 -19.23
N TYR A 20 -14.74 -10.37 -20.27
CA TYR A 20 -14.52 -9.90 -21.64
C TYR A 20 -14.77 -8.41 -21.86
N PRO A 21 -15.89 -7.82 -21.42
CA PRO A 21 -16.13 -6.39 -21.58
C PRO A 21 -15.05 -5.53 -20.90
N GLY A 22 -14.64 -5.93 -19.68
CA GLY A 22 -13.58 -5.26 -18.94
C GLY A 22 -12.23 -5.29 -19.64
N CYS A 23 -11.83 -6.44 -20.20
CA CYS A 23 -10.58 -6.56 -20.95
C CYS A 23 -10.60 -5.68 -22.21
N VAL A 24 -11.70 -5.61 -22.94
CA VAL A 24 -11.84 -4.73 -24.12
C VAL A 24 -11.74 -3.27 -23.72
N ALA A 25 -12.43 -2.87 -22.65
CA ALA A 25 -12.40 -1.50 -22.16
C ALA A 25 -10.98 -1.10 -21.69
N LEU A 26 -10.30 -1.94 -20.90
CA LEU A 26 -8.91 -1.73 -20.49
C LEU A 26 -7.95 -1.69 -21.68
N GLY A 27 -8.11 -2.57 -22.66
CA GLY A 27 -7.29 -2.56 -23.85
C GLY A 27 -7.35 -1.23 -24.62
N ARG A 28 -8.52 -0.58 -24.63
CA ARG A 28 -8.67 0.77 -25.21
C ARG A 28 -7.95 1.82 -24.38
N VAL A 29 -8.04 1.74 -23.05
CA VAL A 29 -7.33 2.64 -22.14
C VAL A 29 -5.83 2.51 -22.33
N PHE A 30 -5.30 1.29 -22.35
CA PHE A 30 -3.86 1.05 -22.52
C PHE A 30 -3.32 1.54 -23.85
N LYS A 31 -4.09 1.39 -24.93
CA LYS A 31 -3.74 1.96 -26.25
C LYS A 31 -3.76 3.50 -26.25
N LYS A 32 -4.67 4.12 -25.50
CA LYS A 32 -4.76 5.59 -25.38
C LYS A 32 -3.65 6.18 -24.50
N GLY A 33 -3.11 5.36 -23.59
CA GLY A 33 -2.15 5.75 -22.56
C GLY A 33 -2.84 6.13 -21.24
N ILE A 34 -2.10 5.95 -20.15
CA ILE A 34 -2.53 6.33 -18.81
C ILE A 34 -1.91 7.67 -18.47
N VAL A 35 -2.72 8.57 -17.94
CA VAL A 35 -2.26 9.88 -17.49
C VAL A 35 -1.50 9.72 -16.17
N PRO A 36 -0.24 10.19 -16.08
CA PRO A 36 0.52 10.13 -14.84
C PRO A 36 -0.15 10.88 -13.68
N GLY A 37 0.03 10.38 -12.47
CA GLY A 37 -0.47 11.04 -11.26
C GLY A 37 -1.94 10.76 -10.90
N GLN A 38 -2.62 9.91 -11.65
CA GLN A 38 -3.97 9.45 -11.33
C GLN A 38 -3.95 8.27 -10.34
N TYR A 39 -5.01 8.13 -9.54
CA TYR A 39 -5.31 6.87 -8.86
C TYR A 39 -5.90 5.87 -9.86
N LEU A 40 -5.74 4.56 -9.61
CA LEU A 40 -6.33 3.54 -10.48
C LEU A 40 -7.84 3.70 -10.69
N ARG A 41 -8.55 4.15 -9.65
CA ARG A 41 -10.00 4.40 -9.71
C ARG A 41 -10.40 5.59 -10.57
N GLU A 42 -9.48 6.50 -10.82
CA GLU A 42 -9.71 7.65 -11.70
C GLU A 42 -9.51 7.31 -13.17
N ILE A 43 -8.89 6.16 -13.45
CA ILE A 43 -8.73 5.67 -14.81
C ILE A 43 -10.09 5.20 -15.31
N ASN A 44 -10.80 6.10 -15.96
CA ASN A 44 -12.13 5.83 -16.45
C ASN A 44 -12.09 5.04 -17.76
N ALA A 45 -12.61 3.82 -17.70
CA ALA A 45 -12.83 3.01 -18.88
C ALA A 45 -14.34 2.77 -19.04
N GLN A 46 -14.92 3.27 -20.12
CA GLN A 46 -16.33 3.12 -20.38
C GLN A 46 -16.77 1.64 -20.37
N GLY A 47 -17.74 1.31 -19.52
CA GLY A 47 -18.29 -0.04 -19.41
C GLY A 47 -17.60 -0.95 -18.39
N ILE A 48 -16.69 -0.44 -17.56
CA ILE A 48 -16.15 -1.17 -16.42
C ILE A 48 -16.34 -0.41 -15.10
N ASP A 49 -16.49 -1.18 -14.04
CA ASP A 49 -16.47 -0.71 -12.65
C ASP A 49 -15.11 -0.07 -12.31
N THR A 50 -15.12 1.07 -11.63
CA THR A 50 -13.92 1.78 -11.20
C THR A 50 -12.96 0.95 -10.34
N LYS A 51 -13.48 -0.09 -9.67
CA LYS A 51 -12.68 -1.05 -8.88
C LYS A 51 -12.14 -2.22 -9.70
N PHE A 52 -12.46 -2.31 -10.99
CA PHE A 52 -12.11 -3.48 -11.81
C PHE A 52 -10.60 -3.73 -11.83
N MET A 53 -9.82 -2.69 -12.07
CA MET A 53 -8.36 -2.79 -12.12
C MET A 53 -7.76 -3.20 -10.77
N GLU A 54 -8.24 -2.63 -9.67
CA GLU A 54 -7.77 -2.96 -8.33
C GLU A 54 -8.12 -4.40 -7.93
N ARG A 55 -9.33 -4.84 -8.26
CA ARG A 55 -9.81 -6.19 -7.92
C ARG A 55 -9.09 -7.30 -8.69
N ASP A 56 -8.75 -7.02 -9.94
CA ASP A 56 -8.17 -7.99 -10.86
C ASP A 56 -6.80 -7.53 -11.39
N MET A 57 -5.87 -7.16 -10.48
CA MET A 57 -4.54 -6.65 -10.85
C MET A 57 -3.72 -7.66 -11.66
N ILE A 58 -3.85 -8.96 -11.37
CA ILE A 58 -3.18 -10.01 -12.16
C ILE A 58 -3.67 -9.96 -13.61
N LEU A 59 -4.97 -9.84 -13.83
CA LEU A 59 -5.55 -9.71 -15.16
C LEU A 59 -5.11 -8.41 -15.83
N THR A 60 -5.14 -7.30 -15.11
CA THR A 60 -4.72 -5.98 -15.57
C THR A 60 -3.26 -6.00 -16.06
N ARG A 61 -2.34 -6.56 -15.26
CA ARG A 61 -0.94 -6.74 -15.61
C ARG A 61 -0.75 -7.68 -16.82
N THR A 62 -1.45 -8.79 -16.83
CA THR A 62 -1.36 -9.75 -17.93
C THR A 62 -1.80 -9.10 -19.25
N LEU A 63 -2.88 -8.33 -19.21
CA LEU A 63 -3.36 -7.59 -20.38
C LEU A 63 -2.36 -6.54 -20.84
N TRP A 64 -1.76 -5.81 -19.90
CA TRP A 64 -0.68 -4.86 -20.22
C TRP A 64 0.47 -5.55 -20.94
N ASN A 65 1.01 -6.62 -20.37
CA ASN A 65 2.16 -7.36 -20.93
C ASN A 65 1.87 -7.94 -22.32
N VAL A 66 0.64 -8.36 -22.58
CA VAL A 66 0.24 -8.84 -23.90
C VAL A 66 0.18 -7.71 -24.92
N LEU A 67 -0.28 -6.53 -24.52
CA LEU A 67 -0.39 -5.37 -25.42
C LEU A 67 0.94 -4.64 -25.62
N HIS A 68 1.88 -4.77 -24.69
CA HIS A 68 3.18 -4.10 -24.70
C HIS A 68 4.31 -5.12 -24.46
N PRO A 69 4.58 -6.02 -25.41
CA PRO A 69 5.59 -7.06 -25.25
C PRO A 69 7.02 -6.51 -25.13
N ASP A 70 7.22 -5.28 -25.51
CA ASP A 70 8.46 -4.50 -25.37
C ASP A 70 8.64 -3.87 -23.97
N ARG A 71 7.59 -3.88 -23.14
CA ARG A 71 7.55 -3.28 -21.80
C ARG A 71 6.88 -4.18 -20.78
N ILE A 72 7.39 -5.40 -20.66
CA ILE A 72 6.87 -6.39 -19.72
C ILE A 72 7.16 -5.95 -18.29
N VAL A 73 6.17 -6.05 -17.41
CA VAL A 73 6.27 -5.81 -15.96
C VAL A 73 6.07 -7.11 -15.20
N ALA A 74 6.93 -7.37 -14.21
CA ALA A 74 6.93 -8.61 -13.44
C ALA A 74 5.90 -8.60 -12.30
N ASN A 75 5.62 -7.44 -11.72
CA ASN A 75 4.76 -7.27 -10.55
C ASN A 75 3.90 -6.01 -10.63
N GLU A 76 3.05 -5.82 -9.63
CA GLU A 76 2.13 -4.68 -9.57
C GLU A 76 2.86 -3.36 -9.29
N GLN A 77 3.92 -3.40 -8.48
CA GLN A 77 4.70 -2.22 -8.13
C GLN A 77 5.39 -1.63 -9.38
N GLU A 78 5.92 -2.48 -10.24
CA GLU A 78 6.48 -2.04 -11.52
C GLU A 78 5.41 -1.43 -12.43
N LEU A 79 4.19 -1.98 -12.42
CA LEU A 79 3.07 -1.44 -13.19
C LEU A 79 2.66 -0.05 -12.68
N TYR A 80 2.56 0.13 -11.35
CA TYR A 80 2.30 1.42 -10.74
C TYR A 80 3.40 2.46 -11.05
N ALA A 81 4.66 2.05 -10.97
CA ALA A 81 5.80 2.89 -11.29
C ALA A 81 5.80 3.31 -12.76
N LEU A 82 5.54 2.35 -13.67
CA LEU A 82 5.48 2.60 -15.11
C LEU A 82 4.37 3.60 -15.49
N TRP A 83 3.21 3.49 -14.87
CA TRP A 83 2.08 4.38 -15.10
C TRP A 83 2.18 5.67 -14.31
N GLN A 84 3.14 5.77 -13.38
CA GLN A 84 3.24 6.86 -12.40
C GLN A 84 1.89 7.12 -11.70
N THR A 85 1.13 6.05 -11.49
CA THR A 85 -0.16 6.14 -10.79
C THR A 85 0.08 6.32 -9.30
N ARG A 86 -0.81 7.09 -8.67
CA ARG A 86 -0.81 7.19 -7.21
C ARG A 86 -1.35 5.87 -6.65
N SER A 87 -0.59 5.23 -5.78
CA SER A 87 -1.16 4.21 -4.89
C SER A 87 -1.94 4.93 -3.78
N VAL A 88 -3.09 4.41 -3.40
CA VAL A 88 -3.61 4.69 -2.06
C VAL A 88 -2.53 4.14 -1.13
N GLU A 89 -1.94 5.01 -0.33
CA GLU A 89 -0.83 4.63 0.54
C GLU A 89 -1.21 3.36 1.32
N GLN A 90 -0.65 2.24 0.89
CA GLN A 90 -0.78 0.97 1.59
C GLN A 90 0.20 1.04 2.74
N GLY A 91 -0.32 1.14 3.92
CA GLY A 91 0.48 1.14 5.13
C GLY A 91 0.25 2.37 5.97
N ASN A 92 -0.99 2.57 6.40
CA ASN A 92 -1.24 3.48 7.50
C ASN A 92 -0.61 2.90 8.75
N ILE A 93 0.37 3.61 9.27
CA ILE A 93 0.98 3.32 10.56
C ILE A 93 -0.04 3.62 11.63
N GLY A 94 -0.47 2.60 12.36
CA GLY A 94 -1.30 2.78 13.52
C GLY A 94 -0.48 3.40 14.65
N VAL A 95 -0.96 4.50 15.18
CA VAL A 95 -0.37 5.21 16.32
C VAL A 95 -1.37 5.20 17.46
N ARG A 96 -0.92 4.87 18.66
CA ARG A 96 -1.68 5.11 19.87
C ARG A 96 -0.77 5.78 20.92
N MET A 97 -1.20 6.94 21.38
CA MET A 97 -0.57 7.58 22.53
C MET A 97 -0.88 6.74 23.78
N LEU A 98 0.12 6.48 24.59
CA LEU A 98 -0.01 5.71 25.82
C LEU A 98 -0.03 6.63 27.05
N ASP A 99 0.09 7.94 26.84
CA ASP A 99 -0.03 8.98 27.83
C ASP A 99 -1.13 9.95 27.39
N GLU A 100 -2.13 10.14 28.25
CA GLU A 100 -3.28 11.00 27.96
C GLU A 100 -2.90 12.47 27.77
N CYS A 101 -1.80 12.92 28.41
CA CYS A 101 -1.27 14.27 28.22
C CYS A 101 -0.87 14.58 26.78
N PHE A 102 -0.59 13.55 25.98
CA PHE A 102 -0.19 13.67 24.57
C PHE A 102 -1.32 13.35 23.59
N SER A 103 -2.56 13.25 24.09
CA SER A 103 -3.71 13.07 23.20
C SER A 103 -3.84 14.21 22.20
N TRP A 104 -4.09 13.89 20.93
CA TRP A 104 -4.33 14.88 19.90
C TRP A 104 -5.83 15.23 19.89
N TYR A 105 -6.18 16.40 20.40
CA TYR A 105 -7.59 16.83 20.54
C TYR A 105 -8.49 15.78 21.19
N GLY A 106 -7.97 15.07 22.21
CA GLY A 106 -8.67 13.98 22.89
C GLY A 106 -8.58 12.63 22.18
N ALA A 107 -8.03 12.56 21.00
CA ALA A 107 -7.81 11.30 20.31
C ALA A 107 -6.48 10.66 20.75
N MET A 108 -6.59 9.46 21.33
CA MET A 108 -5.41 8.66 21.71
C MET A 108 -4.91 7.79 20.57
N LYS A 109 -5.70 7.59 19.52
CA LYS A 109 -5.39 6.68 18.42
C LYS A 109 -5.72 7.31 17.08
N PHE A 110 -4.77 7.22 16.16
CA PHE A 110 -4.90 7.71 14.80
C PHE A 110 -4.00 6.89 13.84
N PHE A 111 -4.06 7.20 12.57
CA PHE A 111 -3.24 6.55 11.55
C PHE A 111 -2.51 7.62 10.75
N LEU A 112 -1.24 7.35 10.45
CA LEU A 112 -0.39 8.21 9.65
C LEU A 112 0.16 7.43 8.46
N SER A 113 0.35 8.11 7.34
CA SER A 113 1.21 7.59 6.29
C SER A 113 2.67 7.58 6.73
N ALA A 114 3.52 6.81 6.06
CA ALA A 114 4.95 6.77 6.36
C ALA A 114 5.60 8.17 6.23
N ASN A 115 5.15 8.98 5.28
CA ASN A 115 5.67 10.32 5.07
C ASN A 115 5.24 11.28 6.19
N GLU A 116 3.98 11.24 6.63
CA GLU A 116 3.49 12.03 7.76
C GLU A 116 4.21 11.62 9.05
N ALA A 117 4.31 10.31 9.30
CA ALA A 117 5.00 9.78 10.48
C ALA A 117 6.49 10.17 10.50
N ALA A 118 7.16 10.22 9.34
CA ALA A 118 8.57 10.63 9.25
C ALA A 118 8.78 12.12 9.58
N GLN A 119 7.81 12.96 9.26
CA GLN A 119 7.88 14.41 9.51
C GLN A 119 7.37 14.78 10.92
N TRP A 120 6.59 13.93 11.51
CA TRP A 120 6.03 14.17 12.83
C TRP A 120 7.12 14.23 13.91
N ARG A 121 6.87 14.99 14.97
CA ARG A 121 7.76 15.13 16.13
C ARG A 121 6.95 14.85 17.38
N PRO A 122 6.70 13.57 17.73
CA PRO A 122 5.92 13.25 18.91
C PRO A 122 6.67 13.64 20.18
N PRO A 123 5.98 14.22 21.19
CA PRO A 123 6.62 14.65 22.44
C PRO A 123 6.79 13.48 23.41
N VAL A 124 7.28 12.35 22.94
CA VAL A 124 7.44 11.12 23.74
C VAL A 124 8.92 10.79 23.95
N LYS A 125 9.22 10.08 25.01
CA LYS A 125 10.56 9.57 25.30
C LYS A 125 10.74 8.12 24.85
N ARG A 126 9.63 7.37 24.76
CA ARG A 126 9.64 5.94 24.47
C ARG A 126 8.63 5.57 23.41
N ILE A 127 9.02 4.65 22.54
CA ILE A 127 8.18 4.09 21.50
C ILE A 127 8.16 2.59 21.65
N PHE A 128 6.98 2.02 21.68
CA PHE A 128 6.77 0.61 21.51
C PHE A 128 6.37 0.34 20.05
N ILE A 129 6.88 -0.72 19.48
CA ILE A 129 6.55 -1.12 18.10
C ILE A 129 6.05 -2.56 18.14
N THR A 130 4.91 -2.83 17.52
CA THR A 130 4.36 -4.17 17.39
C THR A 130 3.72 -4.40 16.02
N GLU A 131 3.89 -5.58 15.47
CA GLU A 131 3.23 -5.96 14.22
C GLU A 131 1.73 -6.25 14.44
N ASN A 132 1.42 -6.82 15.60
CA ASN A 132 0.07 -7.23 15.92
C ASN A 132 -0.81 -6.03 16.31
N LYS A 133 -1.84 -5.79 15.50
CA LYS A 133 -2.80 -4.68 15.73
C LYS A 133 -3.52 -4.79 17.08
N VAL A 134 -3.86 -6.01 17.53
CA VAL A 134 -4.55 -6.20 18.82
C VAL A 134 -3.65 -5.80 19.98
N ASN A 135 -2.37 -6.13 19.91
CA ASN A 135 -1.38 -5.70 20.91
C ASN A 135 -1.30 -4.17 20.94
N GLY A 136 -1.26 -3.51 19.77
CA GLY A 136 -1.28 -2.05 19.69
C GLY A 136 -2.52 -1.41 20.31
N TYR A 137 -3.69 -2.01 20.08
CA TYR A 137 -4.94 -1.49 20.64
C TYR A 137 -5.06 -1.69 22.15
N ARG A 138 -4.50 -2.75 22.69
CA ARG A 138 -4.64 -3.14 24.10
C ARG A 138 -3.40 -2.87 24.96
N PHE A 139 -2.37 -2.28 24.38
CA PHE A 139 -1.16 -1.98 25.13
C PHE A 139 -1.48 -1.12 26.36
N PRO A 140 -0.88 -1.38 27.53
CA PRO A 140 -1.14 -0.60 28.73
C PRO A 140 -0.73 0.87 28.55
N LEU A 141 -1.32 1.75 29.36
CA LEU A 141 -0.89 3.15 29.43
C LEU A 141 0.52 3.20 30.07
N VAL A 142 1.40 3.95 29.45
CA VAL A 142 2.78 4.16 29.91
C VAL A 142 3.12 5.64 29.76
N PRO A 143 3.52 6.34 30.82
CA PRO A 143 3.83 7.76 30.74
C PRO A 143 4.91 8.07 29.69
N GLU A 144 4.79 9.23 29.05
CA GLU A 144 5.74 9.76 28.05
C GLU A 144 6.01 8.80 26.88
N SER A 145 5.01 8.00 26.48
CA SER A 145 5.21 6.99 25.44
C SER A 145 4.06 6.86 24.45
N MET A 146 4.33 6.19 23.36
CA MET A 146 3.37 5.79 22.34
C MET A 146 3.69 4.39 21.82
N ILE A 147 2.73 3.79 21.11
CA ILE A 147 2.94 2.54 20.38
C ILE A 147 2.61 2.73 18.91
N LEU A 148 3.47 2.20 18.06
CA LEU A 148 3.29 2.05 16.62
C LEU A 148 2.91 0.62 16.30
N PHE A 149 1.94 0.40 15.43
CA PHE A 149 1.47 -0.94 15.11
C PHE A 149 0.98 -1.09 13.66
N GLY A 150 0.94 -2.34 13.19
CA GLY A 150 0.38 -2.70 11.89
C GLY A 150 1.26 -2.34 10.69
N MET A 151 2.55 -2.20 10.90
CA MET A 151 3.49 -1.70 9.89
C MET A 151 4.21 -2.81 9.11
N GLY A 152 4.37 -4.02 9.67
CA GLY A 152 5.24 -5.02 9.09
C GLY A 152 6.62 -4.42 8.72
N TYR A 153 7.11 -4.69 7.53
CA TYR A 153 8.37 -4.10 7.03
C TYR A 153 8.39 -2.57 6.92
N GLY A 154 7.24 -1.89 7.03
CA GLY A 154 7.15 -0.43 7.04
C GLY A 154 7.89 0.23 8.20
N VAL A 155 8.20 -0.51 9.28
CA VAL A 155 9.04 -0.05 10.39
C VAL A 155 10.42 0.37 9.89
N LEU A 156 11.06 -0.44 9.07
CA LEU A 156 12.39 -0.14 8.53
C LEU A 156 12.38 1.08 7.61
N GLU A 157 11.33 1.22 6.81
CA GLU A 157 11.16 2.40 5.96
C GLU A 157 10.96 3.66 6.80
N LEU A 158 10.14 3.58 7.84
CA LEU A 158 9.95 4.69 8.77
C LEU A 158 11.26 5.05 9.48
N ALA A 159 11.98 4.08 10.02
CA ALA A 159 13.24 4.30 10.72
C ALA A 159 14.29 5.02 9.85
N ARG A 160 14.34 4.69 8.57
CA ARG A 160 15.24 5.36 7.61
C ARG A 160 14.86 6.81 7.32
N LYS A 161 13.58 7.14 7.36
CA LYS A 161 13.05 8.48 7.02
C LYS A 161 12.85 9.38 8.23
N ALA A 162 12.58 8.81 9.40
CA ALA A 162 12.19 9.52 10.61
C ALA A 162 13.40 9.76 11.53
N ALA A 163 14.15 10.81 11.29
CA ALA A 163 15.32 11.16 12.11
C ALA A 163 15.00 11.28 13.62
N TRP A 164 13.76 11.63 14.00
CA TRP A 164 13.34 11.74 15.39
C TRP A 164 13.34 10.39 16.12
N MET A 165 13.23 9.26 15.42
CA MET A 165 13.29 7.94 16.05
C MET A 165 14.65 7.66 16.71
N HIS A 166 15.73 8.31 16.25
CA HIS A 166 17.06 8.19 16.87
C HIS A 166 17.22 8.96 18.18
N THR A 167 16.20 9.73 18.58
CA THR A 167 16.23 10.56 19.80
C THR A 167 15.36 10.02 20.93
N VAL A 168 14.76 8.87 20.74
CA VAL A 168 13.83 8.22 21.67
C VAL A 168 14.24 6.78 21.94
N GLU A 169 13.82 6.22 23.06
CA GLU A 169 13.99 4.81 23.36
C GLU A 169 12.99 3.97 22.56
N ILE A 170 13.47 2.94 21.86
CA ILE A 170 12.62 2.06 21.02
C ILE A 170 12.57 0.66 21.62
N TYR A 171 11.38 0.15 21.79
CA TYR A 171 11.09 -1.21 22.23
C TYR A 171 10.31 -1.94 21.14
N TYR A 172 10.88 -2.98 20.55
CA TYR A 172 10.21 -3.77 19.51
C TYR A 172 9.64 -5.06 20.12
N TRP A 173 8.37 -5.31 19.83
CA TRP A 173 7.66 -6.51 20.19
C TRP A 173 7.09 -7.15 18.93
N GLY A 174 7.85 -8.04 18.32
CA GLY A 174 7.50 -8.84 17.15
C GLY A 174 7.50 -10.34 17.45
N ASP A 175 7.07 -11.11 16.48
CA ASP A 175 7.20 -12.56 16.53
C ASP A 175 8.67 -12.96 16.34
N LEU A 176 9.11 -14.01 17.07
CA LEU A 176 10.46 -14.58 16.93
C LEU A 176 10.48 -15.51 15.70
N ASP A 177 10.35 -14.93 14.53
CA ASP A 177 10.52 -15.62 13.25
C ASP A 177 11.70 -15.02 12.45
N CYS A 178 12.02 -15.61 11.30
CA CYS A 178 13.12 -15.11 10.46
C CYS A 178 12.94 -13.65 10.05
N ASN A 179 11.69 -13.21 9.86
CA ASN A 179 11.38 -11.84 9.45
C ASN A 179 11.51 -10.85 10.62
N GLY A 180 11.17 -11.27 11.85
CA GLY A 180 11.31 -10.45 13.06
C GLY A 180 12.78 -10.15 13.39
N PHE A 181 13.70 -11.09 13.11
CA PHE A 181 15.15 -10.86 13.26
C PHE A 181 15.72 -9.90 12.22
N ASP A 182 15.16 -9.85 11.02
CA ASP A 182 15.60 -8.91 9.97
C ASP A 182 15.20 -7.45 10.26
N ILE A 183 14.27 -7.25 11.21
CA ILE A 183 13.78 -5.91 11.59
C ILE A 183 14.58 -5.33 12.78
N LEU A 184 15.25 -6.16 13.57
CA LEU A 184 16.09 -5.76 14.70
C LEU A 184 17.48 -5.31 14.24
#